data_eafa40085d3dbc851e53bcc1ff23a759
#
_entry.id   eafa40085d3dbc851e53bcc1ff23a759
#
_cell.length_a   1.000
_cell.length_b   1.000
_cell.length_c   1.000
_cell.angle_alpha   90.00
_cell.angle_beta   90.00
_cell.angle_gamma   90.00
#
_symmetry.space_group_name_H-M   'P 1'
#
loop_
_entity.id
_entity.type
_entity.pdbx_description
1 polymer ?
#
loop_
_entity_poly.entity_id
_entity_poly.type
_entity_poly.pdbx_seq_one_letter_code
_entity_poly.pdbx_strand_id
1 'polypeptide(L)'
;MRITYYGHSCFAAEINGKHLLFDPFIIQNSLAKAVDIKKIRADYIFVSQAHFDHMADAVIIANQTDATVISNYEIFSWLGKNGVKNVQPLNAGGTFSADFGRARCVNAIHSSSFENGTYGGIANGFIIESAEGNFYYSGDTALTLDMELVSETTSLKFAVLCIGGTLTMDSKEAIRAAALLQCKDVMGVHYDTFPNIKIDHAAAEEMFRSKGLTLHLLPIGGSQDL
;
A
#
# COMPACT_ATOMS: atom_id res chain seq x y z
N MET A 1 -4.05 -7.18 14.47
CA MET A 1 -3.08 -6.66 13.49
C MET A 1 -2.99 -5.16 13.68
N ARG A 2 -1.79 -4.65 13.98
CA ARG A 2 -1.58 -3.21 14.24
C ARG A 2 -1.11 -2.51 12.98
N ILE A 3 -1.83 -1.49 12.55
CA ILE A 3 -1.50 -0.68 11.37
C ILE A 3 -1.01 0.69 11.82
N THR A 4 0.10 1.16 11.25
CA THR A 4 0.66 2.50 11.48
C THR A 4 0.74 3.25 10.15
N TYR A 5 0.19 4.46 10.07
CA TYR A 5 0.19 5.28 8.87
C TYR A 5 1.33 6.31 8.90
N TYR A 6 2.11 6.39 7.83
CA TYR A 6 3.22 7.33 7.72
C TYR A 6 2.97 8.44 6.69
N GLY A 7 1.79 8.45 6.07
CA GLY A 7 1.38 9.46 5.09
C GLY A 7 1.42 8.95 3.66
N HIS A 8 0.65 9.57 2.79
CA HIS A 8 0.47 9.21 1.38
C HIS A 8 -0.01 7.75 1.24
N SER A 9 0.80 6.89 0.62
CA SER A 9 0.55 5.44 0.54
C SER A 9 1.44 4.64 1.50
N CYS A 10 2.24 5.33 2.33
CA CYS A 10 3.16 4.68 3.26
C CYS A 10 2.47 4.28 4.56
N PHE A 11 2.44 2.98 4.83
CA PHE A 11 1.95 2.43 6.09
C PHE A 11 2.72 1.16 6.47
N ALA A 12 2.65 0.77 7.73
CA ALA A 12 3.18 -0.51 8.20
C ALA A 12 2.07 -1.35 8.81
N ALA A 13 2.18 -2.67 8.64
CA ALA A 13 1.38 -3.67 9.34
C ALA A 13 2.28 -4.54 10.21
N GLU A 14 1.94 -4.68 11.49
CA GLU A 14 2.59 -5.64 12.39
C GLU A 14 1.77 -6.93 12.43
N ILE A 15 2.39 -8.03 11.98
CA ILE A 15 1.77 -9.34 11.82
C ILE A 15 2.73 -10.42 12.30
N ASN A 16 2.31 -11.25 13.25
CA ASN A 16 3.14 -12.31 13.83
C ASN A 16 4.50 -11.78 14.36
N GLY A 17 4.53 -10.55 14.89
CA GLY A 17 5.75 -9.89 15.35
C GLY A 17 6.67 -9.42 14.22
N LYS A 18 6.24 -9.43 12.97
CA LYS A 18 6.93 -8.91 11.79
C LYS A 18 6.36 -7.58 11.34
N HIS A 19 7.24 -6.68 10.91
CA HIS A 19 6.88 -5.36 10.40
C HIS A 19 6.91 -5.38 8.87
N LEU A 20 5.73 -5.26 8.25
CA LEU A 20 5.55 -5.15 6.80
C LEU A 20 5.34 -3.68 6.48
N LEU A 21 6.27 -3.05 5.78
CA LEU A 21 6.19 -1.66 5.34
C LEU A 21 5.75 -1.61 3.87
N PHE A 22 4.83 -0.72 3.55
CA PHE A 22 4.28 -0.53 2.20
C PHE A 22 4.65 0.85 1.68
N ASP A 23 5.08 0.92 0.42
CA ASP A 23 5.32 2.12 -0.39
C ASP A 23 6.01 3.26 0.39
N PRO A 24 7.28 3.08 0.80
CA PRO A 24 7.98 4.03 1.67
C PRO A 24 8.28 5.36 0.96
N PHE A 25 7.52 6.39 1.36
CA PHE A 25 7.67 7.77 0.95
C PHE A 25 7.47 8.71 2.15
N ILE A 26 8.55 9.01 2.86
CA ILE A 26 8.55 9.74 4.14
C ILE A 26 9.39 11.01 4.05
N ILE A 27 10.67 10.89 3.63
CA ILE A 27 11.64 12.01 3.64
C ILE A 27 11.15 13.19 2.80
N GLN A 28 10.67 12.92 1.59
CA GLN A 28 10.20 13.93 0.67
C GLN A 28 8.70 14.28 0.83
N ASN A 29 7.99 13.58 1.73
CA ASN A 29 6.62 13.89 2.05
C ASN A 29 6.54 15.07 3.01
N SER A 30 6.08 16.23 2.50
CA SER A 30 5.99 17.46 3.30
C SER A 30 5.07 17.35 4.53
N LEU A 31 4.13 16.40 4.54
CA LEU A 31 3.22 16.14 5.66
C LEU A 31 3.82 15.19 6.70
N ALA A 32 4.84 14.39 6.34
CA ALA A 32 5.46 13.38 7.20
C ALA A 32 6.72 13.87 7.94
N LYS A 33 6.99 15.19 8.00
CA LYS A 33 8.20 15.77 8.60
C LYS A 33 8.46 15.37 10.05
N ALA A 34 7.42 15.00 10.80
CA ALA A 34 7.55 14.55 12.19
C ALA A 34 7.93 13.07 12.31
N VAL A 35 7.91 12.31 11.22
CA VAL A 35 8.27 10.89 11.20
C VAL A 35 9.78 10.76 11.10
N ASP A 36 10.39 10.14 12.11
CA ASP A 36 11.82 9.84 12.12
C ASP A 36 12.08 8.53 11.35
N ILE A 37 12.59 8.64 10.13
CA ILE A 37 12.89 7.50 9.27
C ILE A 37 13.85 6.48 9.94
N LYS A 38 14.72 6.94 10.83
CA LYS A 38 15.68 6.07 11.55
C LYS A 38 14.99 5.14 12.54
N LYS A 39 13.72 5.44 12.92
CA LYS A 39 12.93 4.61 13.83
C LYS A 39 11.99 3.66 13.12
N ILE A 40 11.92 3.74 11.78
CA ILE A 40 11.11 2.83 10.99
C ILE A 40 11.68 1.42 11.12
N ARG A 41 10.79 0.48 11.44
CA ARG A 41 11.07 -0.95 11.46
C ARG A 41 10.48 -1.59 10.22
N ALA A 42 11.23 -2.47 9.59
CA ALA A 42 10.75 -3.30 8.50
C ALA A 42 11.51 -4.62 8.49
N ASP A 43 10.78 -5.72 8.46
CA ASP A 43 11.30 -7.05 8.09
C ASP A 43 11.07 -7.28 6.59
N TYR A 44 9.96 -6.73 6.07
CA TYR A 44 9.56 -6.79 4.68
C TYR A 44 9.11 -5.42 4.20
N ILE A 45 9.48 -5.05 2.96
CA ILE A 45 9.05 -3.82 2.30
C ILE A 45 8.34 -4.21 1.00
N PHE A 46 7.09 -3.81 0.85
CA PHE A 46 6.31 -4.01 -0.36
C PHE A 46 6.28 -2.71 -1.15
N VAL A 47 6.70 -2.76 -2.43
CA VAL A 47 6.65 -1.61 -3.34
C VAL A 47 5.68 -1.93 -4.47
N SER A 48 4.60 -1.15 -4.56
CA SER A 48 3.52 -1.38 -5.52
C SER A 48 3.88 -0.94 -6.94
N GLN A 49 4.68 0.11 -7.09
CA GLN A 49 5.04 0.72 -8.36
C GLN A 49 6.32 1.55 -8.26
N ALA A 50 6.87 1.97 -9.42
CA ALA A 50 8.16 2.65 -9.49
C ALA A 50 8.08 4.18 -9.37
N HIS A 51 6.89 4.79 -9.21
CA HIS A 51 6.81 6.23 -8.99
C HIS A 51 7.50 6.62 -7.68
N PHE A 52 8.12 7.80 -7.68
CA PHE A 52 8.96 8.25 -6.57
C PHE A 52 8.21 8.30 -5.23
N ASP A 53 6.94 8.65 -5.26
CA ASP A 53 6.04 8.74 -4.10
C ASP A 53 5.59 7.39 -3.52
N HIS A 54 6.13 6.27 -4.07
CA HIS A 54 5.94 4.91 -3.54
C HIS A 54 7.27 4.22 -3.17
N MET A 55 8.40 4.68 -3.71
CA MET A 55 9.65 3.95 -3.51
C MET A 55 10.85 4.83 -3.11
N ALA A 56 10.67 6.14 -2.93
CA ALA A 56 11.78 7.07 -2.68
C ALA A 56 12.68 6.65 -1.52
N ASP A 57 12.11 6.09 -0.45
CA ASP A 57 12.85 5.70 0.74
C ASP A 57 13.11 4.18 0.83
N ALA A 58 12.71 3.38 -0.19
CA ALA A 58 12.82 1.92 -0.15
C ALA A 58 14.27 1.45 0.04
N VAL A 59 15.23 2.03 -0.71
CA VAL A 59 16.65 1.66 -0.64
C VAL A 59 17.24 1.99 0.73
N ILE A 60 16.96 3.19 1.25
CA ILE A 60 17.54 3.63 2.54
C ILE A 60 16.99 2.81 3.70
N ILE A 61 15.67 2.54 3.73
CA ILE A 61 15.06 1.76 4.80
C ILE A 61 15.48 0.29 4.70
N ALA A 62 15.51 -0.29 3.50
CA ALA A 62 15.97 -1.67 3.31
C ALA A 62 17.39 -1.89 3.82
N ASN A 63 18.32 -0.96 3.51
CA ASN A 63 19.69 -1.05 3.98
C ASN A 63 19.85 -0.77 5.49
N GLN A 64 18.95 0.06 6.06
CA GLN A 64 18.95 0.35 7.49
C GLN A 64 18.42 -0.84 8.33
N THR A 65 17.44 -1.58 7.80
CA THR A 65 16.71 -2.62 8.55
C THR A 65 17.09 -4.04 8.15
N ASP A 66 17.86 -4.20 7.07
CA ASP A 66 18.15 -5.48 6.40
C ASP A 66 16.87 -6.19 5.88
N ALA A 67 15.81 -5.42 5.61
CA ALA A 67 14.52 -5.91 5.16
C ALA A 67 14.60 -6.55 3.76
N THR A 68 13.74 -7.54 3.52
CA THR A 68 13.50 -8.06 2.17
C THR A 68 12.51 -7.17 1.43
N VAL A 69 12.92 -6.60 0.28
CA VAL A 69 12.04 -5.78 -0.55
C VAL A 69 11.36 -6.65 -1.61
N ILE A 70 10.02 -6.59 -1.64
CA ILE A 70 9.15 -7.38 -2.53
C ILE A 70 8.49 -6.44 -3.52
N SER A 71 8.65 -6.71 -4.83
CA SER A 71 8.02 -5.92 -5.89
C SER A 71 8.03 -6.66 -7.23
N ASN A 72 7.51 -6.03 -8.30
CA ASN A 72 7.60 -6.57 -9.65
C ASN A 72 9.06 -6.72 -10.11
N TYR A 73 9.27 -7.47 -11.19
CA TYR A 73 10.61 -7.85 -11.65
C TYR A 73 11.49 -6.64 -12.03
N GLU A 74 10.94 -5.58 -12.58
CA GLU A 74 11.66 -4.38 -12.99
C GLU A 74 12.18 -3.61 -11.78
N ILE A 75 11.34 -3.43 -10.77
CA ILE A 75 11.73 -2.78 -9.51
C ILE A 75 12.71 -3.67 -8.74
N PHE A 76 12.47 -4.97 -8.65
CA PHE A 76 13.42 -5.94 -8.08
C PHE A 76 14.82 -5.78 -8.72
N SER A 77 14.89 -5.79 -10.06
CA SER A 77 16.16 -5.65 -10.79
C SER A 77 16.83 -4.29 -10.53
N TRP A 78 16.03 -3.23 -10.45
CA TRP A 78 16.53 -1.89 -10.16
C TRP A 78 17.07 -1.79 -8.73
N LEU A 79 16.36 -2.29 -7.74
CA LEU A 79 16.76 -2.30 -6.32
C LEU A 79 18.08 -3.04 -6.11
N GLY A 80 18.25 -4.22 -6.72
CA GLY A 80 19.49 -4.97 -6.65
C GLY A 80 20.69 -4.20 -7.25
N LYS A 81 20.49 -3.49 -8.37
CA LYS A 81 21.51 -2.62 -8.98
C LYS A 81 21.80 -1.38 -8.12
N ASN A 82 20.88 -0.95 -7.27
CA ASN A 82 21.03 0.19 -6.36
C ASN A 82 21.40 -0.22 -4.92
N GLY A 83 21.94 -1.43 -4.73
CA GLY A 83 22.61 -1.85 -3.50
C GLY A 83 21.69 -2.42 -2.42
N VAL A 84 20.45 -2.78 -2.74
CA VAL A 84 19.59 -3.53 -1.84
C VAL A 84 19.97 -5.01 -1.91
N LYS A 85 20.33 -5.61 -0.78
CA LYS A 85 20.84 -6.99 -0.71
C LYS A 85 19.72 -8.02 -0.80
N ASN A 86 18.64 -7.80 -0.06
CA ASN A 86 17.54 -8.74 0.08
C ASN A 86 16.37 -8.27 -0.79
N VAL A 87 16.23 -8.83 -1.97
CA VAL A 87 15.16 -8.49 -2.92
C VAL A 87 14.46 -9.74 -3.40
N GLN A 88 13.12 -9.70 -3.51
CA GLN A 88 12.26 -10.78 -3.92
C GLN A 88 11.33 -10.32 -5.05
N PRO A 89 11.44 -10.87 -6.27
CA PRO A 89 10.50 -10.53 -7.33
C PRO A 89 9.14 -11.20 -7.07
N LEU A 90 8.07 -10.44 -7.33
CA LEU A 90 6.70 -10.91 -7.18
C LEU A 90 5.80 -10.16 -8.16
N ASN A 91 5.50 -10.77 -9.31
CA ASN A 91 4.59 -10.21 -10.31
C ASN A 91 3.14 -10.62 -10.04
N ALA A 92 2.19 -9.90 -10.64
CA ALA A 92 0.76 -10.20 -10.56
C ALA A 92 0.47 -11.68 -10.90
N GLY A 93 -0.35 -12.33 -10.07
CA GLY A 93 -0.63 -13.76 -10.09
C GLY A 93 0.34 -14.61 -9.27
N GLY A 94 1.49 -14.05 -8.86
CA GLY A 94 2.47 -14.73 -8.01
C GLY A 94 2.11 -14.72 -6.53
N THR A 95 2.74 -15.62 -5.78
CA THR A 95 2.65 -15.70 -4.31
C THR A 95 4.03 -15.80 -3.67
N PHE A 96 4.18 -15.22 -2.50
CA PHE A 96 5.37 -15.31 -1.67
C PHE A 96 4.96 -15.64 -0.23
N SER A 97 5.57 -16.68 0.35
CA SER A 97 5.31 -17.11 1.73
C SER A 97 6.53 -16.85 2.60
N ALA A 98 6.29 -16.34 3.80
CA ALA A 98 7.31 -16.06 4.81
C ALA A 98 6.72 -16.22 6.22
N ASP A 99 7.45 -15.81 7.24
CA ASP A 99 7.07 -15.98 8.63
C ASP A 99 5.89 -15.07 9.09
N PHE A 100 5.56 -14.02 8.33
CA PHE A 100 4.33 -13.25 8.54
C PHE A 100 3.07 -13.97 8.02
N GLY A 101 3.21 -14.89 7.07
CA GLY A 101 2.12 -15.55 6.34
C GLY A 101 2.40 -15.60 4.84
N ARG A 102 1.45 -15.14 4.02
CA ARG A 102 1.55 -15.17 2.55
C ARG A 102 1.15 -13.83 1.94
N ALA A 103 1.90 -13.39 0.94
CA ALA A 103 1.54 -12.28 0.06
C ALA A 103 1.18 -12.83 -1.33
N ARG A 104 0.07 -12.35 -1.89
CA ARG A 104 -0.30 -12.56 -3.30
C ARG A 104 -0.25 -11.21 -4.00
N CYS A 105 0.43 -11.17 -5.14
CA CYS A 105 0.47 -9.98 -5.98
C CYS A 105 -0.72 -10.00 -6.94
N VAL A 106 -1.43 -8.89 -7.03
CA VAL A 106 -2.56 -8.70 -7.95
C VAL A 106 -2.31 -7.47 -8.82
N ASN A 107 -3.02 -7.40 -9.94
CA ASN A 107 -2.89 -6.32 -10.88
C ASN A 107 -3.49 -5.01 -10.32
N ALA A 108 -2.84 -3.89 -10.59
CA ALA A 108 -3.36 -2.54 -10.39
C ALA A 108 -3.38 -1.80 -11.73
N ILE A 109 -4.43 -1.03 -11.98
CA ILE A 109 -4.59 -0.30 -13.24
C ILE A 109 -4.00 1.11 -13.06
N HIS A 110 -2.69 1.19 -13.25
CA HIS A 110 -1.92 2.44 -13.11
C HIS A 110 -0.63 2.37 -13.93
N SER A 111 -0.04 3.52 -14.21
CA SER A 111 1.30 3.60 -14.80
C SER A 111 2.38 3.29 -13.75
N SER A 112 3.57 2.92 -14.24
CA SER A 112 4.72 2.69 -13.35
C SER A 112 6.00 3.02 -14.11
N SER A 113 6.69 4.05 -13.66
CA SER A 113 8.00 4.47 -14.22
C SER A 113 8.88 5.04 -13.13
N PHE A 114 10.19 4.84 -13.27
CA PHE A 114 11.17 5.54 -12.45
C PHE A 114 11.23 7.03 -12.83
N GLU A 115 11.79 7.87 -11.95
CA GLU A 115 11.89 9.33 -12.15
C GLU A 115 12.56 9.74 -13.47
N ASN A 116 13.47 8.92 -13.98
CA ASN A 116 14.16 9.15 -15.26
C ASN A 116 13.33 8.71 -16.48
N GLY A 117 12.06 8.31 -16.28
CA GLY A 117 11.17 7.84 -17.33
C GLY A 117 11.36 6.38 -17.75
N THR A 118 12.31 5.65 -17.13
CA THR A 118 12.49 4.23 -17.41
C THR A 118 11.26 3.44 -16.94
N TYR A 119 10.83 2.45 -17.73
CA TYR A 119 9.71 1.57 -17.39
C TYR A 119 9.95 0.82 -16.08
N GLY A 120 8.98 0.90 -15.16
CA GLY A 120 9.02 0.34 -13.82
C GLY A 120 8.19 -0.92 -13.62
N GLY A 121 7.82 -1.60 -14.69
CA GLY A 121 6.95 -2.77 -14.63
C GLY A 121 5.48 -2.40 -14.55
N ILE A 122 4.62 -3.38 -14.32
CA ILE A 122 3.18 -3.21 -14.09
C ILE A 122 2.97 -2.82 -12.64
N ALA A 123 2.11 -1.84 -12.38
CA ALA A 123 1.70 -1.48 -11.02
C ALA A 123 0.90 -2.63 -10.38
N ASN A 124 1.09 -2.82 -9.09
CA ASN A 124 0.56 -3.96 -8.34
C ASN A 124 -0.22 -3.53 -7.10
N GLY A 125 -1.20 -4.37 -6.74
CA GLY A 125 -1.74 -4.47 -5.40
C GLY A 125 -1.26 -5.74 -4.70
N PHE A 126 -1.55 -5.86 -3.41
CA PHE A 126 -1.15 -7.04 -2.62
C PHE A 126 -2.31 -7.53 -1.75
N ILE A 127 -2.45 -8.84 -1.64
CA ILE A 127 -3.29 -9.49 -0.65
C ILE A 127 -2.34 -10.11 0.36
N ILE A 128 -2.46 -9.71 1.62
CA ILE A 128 -1.68 -10.28 2.72
C ILE A 128 -2.61 -11.22 3.50
N GLU A 129 -2.20 -12.46 3.63
CA GLU A 129 -2.94 -13.53 4.29
C GLU A 129 -2.14 -14.03 5.50
N SER A 130 -2.76 -14.00 6.67
CA SER A 130 -2.12 -14.41 7.92
C SER A 130 -3.14 -15.02 8.91
N ALA A 131 -2.63 -15.64 9.98
CA ALA A 131 -3.47 -16.13 11.07
C ALA A 131 -4.19 -15.01 11.84
N GLU A 132 -3.69 -13.76 11.78
CA GLU A 132 -4.32 -12.59 12.41
C GLU A 132 -5.44 -11.96 11.56
N GLY A 133 -5.64 -12.46 10.34
CA GLY A 133 -6.60 -11.97 9.36
C GLY A 133 -5.91 -11.62 8.03
N ASN A 134 -6.73 -11.29 7.04
CA ASN A 134 -6.27 -10.96 5.70
C ASN A 134 -6.64 -9.52 5.36
N PHE A 135 -5.79 -8.84 4.61
CA PHE A 135 -6.14 -7.54 4.04
C PHE A 135 -5.68 -7.40 2.59
N TYR A 136 -6.34 -6.50 1.89
CA TYR A 136 -5.99 -6.11 0.53
C TYR A 136 -5.40 -4.70 0.54
N TYR A 137 -4.29 -4.49 -0.12
CA TYR A 137 -3.74 -3.18 -0.46
C TYR A 137 -3.83 -2.96 -1.97
N SER A 138 -4.54 -1.93 -2.38
CA SER A 138 -4.79 -1.66 -3.79
C SER A 138 -3.54 -1.23 -4.58
N GLY A 139 -2.52 -0.67 -3.91
CA GLY A 139 -1.60 0.23 -4.58
C GLY A 139 -2.36 1.40 -5.20
N ASP A 140 -1.76 2.09 -6.14
CA ASP A 140 -2.45 3.06 -6.97
C ASP A 140 -3.18 2.36 -8.11
N THR A 141 -4.47 2.63 -8.22
CA THR A 141 -5.30 1.97 -9.25
C THR A 141 -6.55 2.79 -9.58
N ALA A 142 -7.06 2.59 -10.80
CA ALA A 142 -8.45 2.83 -11.12
C ALA A 142 -9.34 1.72 -10.51
N LEU A 143 -10.64 1.96 -10.43
CA LEU A 143 -11.63 0.92 -10.11
C LEU A 143 -11.62 -0.17 -11.21
N THR A 144 -11.47 -1.42 -10.80
CA THR A 144 -11.47 -2.56 -11.72
C THR A 144 -12.31 -3.72 -11.19
N LEU A 145 -12.90 -4.50 -12.12
CA LEU A 145 -13.65 -5.71 -11.77
C LEU A 145 -12.76 -6.83 -11.22
N ASP A 146 -11.44 -6.79 -11.45
CA ASP A 146 -10.50 -7.76 -10.87
C ASP A 146 -10.55 -7.79 -9.33
N MET A 147 -11.05 -6.72 -8.70
CA MET A 147 -11.26 -6.68 -7.25
C MET A 147 -12.30 -7.71 -6.77
N GLU A 148 -13.27 -8.09 -7.60
CA GLU A 148 -14.24 -9.14 -7.28
C GLU A 148 -13.56 -10.51 -7.13
N LEU A 149 -12.54 -10.81 -7.95
CA LEU A 149 -11.77 -12.05 -7.86
C LEU A 149 -11.04 -12.21 -6.51
N VAL A 150 -10.75 -11.09 -5.83
CA VAL A 150 -10.18 -11.13 -4.48
C VAL A 150 -11.18 -11.70 -3.49
N SER A 151 -12.43 -11.20 -3.52
CA SER A 151 -13.50 -11.62 -2.60
C SER A 151 -13.95 -13.06 -2.82
N GLU A 152 -13.80 -13.60 -4.04
CA GLU A 152 -14.10 -15.00 -4.36
C GLU A 152 -13.17 -15.99 -3.64
N THR A 153 -11.93 -15.56 -3.34
CA THR A 153 -10.88 -16.45 -2.83
C THR A 153 -10.40 -16.10 -1.42
N THR A 154 -10.67 -14.88 -0.95
CA THR A 154 -10.11 -14.39 0.32
C THR A 154 -11.12 -13.52 1.06
N SER A 155 -11.48 -13.93 2.28
CA SER A 155 -12.25 -13.06 3.18
C SER A 155 -11.32 -12.02 3.80
N LEU A 156 -11.61 -10.74 3.57
CA LEU A 156 -10.81 -9.63 4.05
C LEU A 156 -11.34 -9.11 5.39
N LYS A 157 -10.43 -8.80 6.29
CA LYS A 157 -10.70 -8.10 7.54
C LYS A 157 -10.84 -6.60 7.30
N PHE A 158 -9.96 -6.03 6.46
CA PHE A 158 -10.01 -4.65 5.98
C PHE A 158 -9.35 -4.54 4.60
N ALA A 159 -9.55 -3.39 3.94
CA ALA A 159 -8.87 -3.05 2.70
C ALA A 159 -8.17 -1.69 2.84
N VAL A 160 -6.97 -1.55 2.27
CA VAL A 160 -6.25 -0.27 2.15
C VAL A 160 -6.42 0.21 0.72
N LEU A 161 -7.14 1.32 0.53
CA LEU A 161 -7.54 1.81 -0.79
C LEU A 161 -7.07 3.25 -1.03
N CYS A 162 -6.57 3.54 -2.23
CA CYS A 162 -6.34 4.91 -2.68
C CYS A 162 -7.69 5.63 -2.85
N ILE A 163 -7.79 6.89 -2.36
CA ILE A 163 -9.04 7.66 -2.32
C ILE A 163 -8.91 9.12 -2.77
N GLY A 164 -7.70 9.55 -3.19
CA GLY A 164 -7.40 10.95 -3.48
C GLY A 164 -7.98 11.49 -4.79
N GLY A 165 -8.43 10.61 -5.68
CA GLY A 165 -8.89 11.00 -7.01
C GLY A 165 -7.76 11.50 -7.92
N THR A 166 -8.11 12.14 -9.03
CA THR A 166 -7.23 12.70 -10.07
C THR A 166 -6.24 11.70 -10.69
N LEU A 167 -5.43 11.04 -9.89
CA LEU A 167 -4.41 10.07 -10.32
C LEU A 167 -4.81 8.63 -10.03
N THR A 168 -5.76 8.43 -9.12
CA THR A 168 -6.24 7.13 -8.64
C THR A 168 -7.76 7.14 -8.45
N MET A 169 -8.33 6.10 -7.86
CA MET A 169 -9.72 6.13 -7.41
C MET A 169 -9.99 7.34 -6.52
N ASP A 170 -11.18 7.91 -6.62
CA ASP A 170 -11.75 8.82 -5.63
C ASP A 170 -12.53 8.05 -4.56
N SER A 171 -13.07 8.77 -3.56
CA SER A 171 -13.87 8.17 -2.49
C SER A 171 -15.11 7.42 -2.98
N LYS A 172 -15.73 7.84 -4.10
CA LYS A 172 -16.92 7.17 -4.66
C LYS A 172 -16.55 5.85 -5.32
N GLU A 173 -15.43 5.83 -6.04
CA GLU A 173 -14.89 4.62 -6.66
C GLU A 173 -14.37 3.65 -5.60
N ALA A 174 -13.71 4.13 -4.54
CA ALA A 174 -13.25 3.32 -3.43
C ALA A 174 -14.42 2.65 -2.66
N ILE A 175 -15.58 3.31 -2.55
CA ILE A 175 -16.81 2.69 -2.02
C ILE A 175 -17.25 1.52 -2.91
N ARG A 176 -17.19 1.67 -4.24
CA ARG A 176 -17.52 0.58 -5.18
C ARG A 176 -16.48 -0.54 -5.11
N ALA A 177 -15.21 -0.20 -4.97
CA ALA A 177 -14.14 -1.17 -4.75
C ALA A 177 -14.39 -1.99 -3.47
N ALA A 178 -14.73 -1.33 -2.36
CA ALA A 178 -15.08 -2.00 -1.10
C ALA A 178 -16.26 -2.97 -1.27
N ALA A 179 -17.25 -2.63 -2.10
CA ALA A 179 -18.37 -3.52 -2.41
C ALA A 179 -17.93 -4.75 -3.23
N LEU A 180 -17.07 -4.58 -4.25
CA LEU A 180 -16.51 -5.70 -5.02
C LEU A 180 -15.64 -6.61 -4.14
N LEU A 181 -14.85 -6.02 -3.25
CA LEU A 181 -14.01 -6.72 -2.27
C LEU A 181 -14.82 -7.38 -1.15
N GLN A 182 -16.13 -7.11 -1.03
CA GLN A 182 -17.01 -7.53 0.07
C GLN A 182 -16.41 -7.16 1.45
N CYS A 183 -15.75 -6.01 1.54
CA CYS A 183 -15.03 -5.55 2.72
C CYS A 183 -15.66 -4.27 3.27
N LYS A 184 -15.99 -4.25 4.57
CA LYS A 184 -16.69 -3.11 5.20
C LYS A 184 -15.73 -2.08 5.79
N ASP A 185 -14.56 -2.52 6.24
CA ASP A 185 -13.55 -1.67 6.86
C ASP A 185 -12.50 -1.27 5.84
N VAL A 186 -12.37 0.03 5.60
CA VAL A 186 -11.45 0.59 4.60
C VAL A 186 -10.53 1.60 5.26
N MET A 187 -9.22 1.42 5.12
CA MET A 187 -8.23 2.44 5.41
C MET A 187 -7.96 3.25 4.13
N GLY A 188 -8.19 4.55 4.17
CA GLY A 188 -7.89 5.46 3.07
C GLY A 188 -6.41 5.81 3.00
N VAL A 189 -5.83 5.80 1.80
CA VAL A 189 -4.45 6.23 1.50
C VAL A 189 -4.41 7.08 0.23
N HIS A 190 -3.24 7.60 -0.14
CA HIS A 190 -2.98 8.38 -1.35
C HIS A 190 -3.88 9.63 -1.45
N TYR A 191 -3.94 10.42 -0.37
CA TYR A 191 -4.68 11.69 -0.32
C TYR A 191 -3.87 12.79 0.39
N ASP A 192 -4.25 14.06 0.19
CA ASP A 192 -3.74 15.30 0.82
C ASP A 192 -2.27 15.66 0.54
N THR A 193 -1.41 14.73 0.16
CA THR A 193 0.03 14.97 0.01
C THR A 193 0.34 15.99 -1.08
N PHE A 194 -0.44 15.99 -2.15
CA PHE A 194 -0.33 16.93 -3.25
C PHE A 194 -1.62 17.74 -3.41
N PRO A 195 -1.56 18.98 -3.95
CA PRO A 195 -2.74 19.85 -4.06
C PRO A 195 -3.93 19.25 -4.82
N ASN A 196 -3.65 18.42 -5.82
CA ASN A 196 -4.65 17.80 -6.71
C ASN A 196 -5.30 16.52 -6.17
N ILE A 197 -4.83 16.02 -5.02
CA ILE A 197 -5.39 14.84 -4.34
C ILE A 197 -5.91 15.17 -2.94
N LYS A 198 -6.20 16.45 -2.67
CA LYS A 198 -6.83 16.85 -1.41
C LYS A 198 -8.28 16.40 -1.35
N ILE A 199 -8.68 15.89 -0.19
CA ILE A 199 -10.06 15.44 0.06
C ILE A 199 -10.68 16.22 1.22
N ASP A 200 -12.01 16.26 1.25
CA ASP A 200 -12.78 16.65 2.45
C ASP A 200 -12.98 15.38 3.29
N HIS A 201 -12.28 15.27 4.40
CA HIS A 201 -12.30 14.09 5.29
C HIS A 201 -13.72 13.80 5.80
N ALA A 202 -14.43 14.82 6.30
CA ALA A 202 -15.76 14.64 6.86
C ALA A 202 -16.76 14.18 5.79
N ALA A 203 -16.69 14.75 4.59
CA ALA A 203 -17.52 14.34 3.47
C ALA A 203 -17.19 12.92 3.01
N ALA A 204 -15.91 12.52 2.97
CA ALA A 204 -15.49 11.17 2.61
C ALA A 204 -16.01 10.14 3.64
N GLU A 205 -15.80 10.39 4.94
CA GLU A 205 -16.30 9.52 6.01
C GLU A 205 -17.81 9.36 5.98
N GLU A 206 -18.56 10.46 5.74
CA GLU A 206 -20.02 10.42 5.62
C GLU A 206 -20.48 9.60 4.40
N MET A 207 -19.79 9.74 3.25
CA MET A 207 -20.11 8.94 2.06
C MET A 207 -19.95 7.44 2.33
N PHE A 208 -18.87 7.01 2.97
CA PHE A 208 -18.65 5.62 3.35
C PHE A 208 -19.72 5.14 4.35
N ARG A 209 -19.96 5.91 5.40
CA ARG A 209 -20.96 5.62 6.43
C ARG A 209 -22.36 5.46 5.85
N SER A 210 -22.75 6.30 4.88
CA SER A 210 -24.06 6.22 4.21
C SER A 210 -24.27 4.92 3.43
N LYS A 211 -23.19 4.19 3.15
CA LYS A 211 -23.19 2.87 2.48
C LYS A 211 -22.95 1.70 3.43
N GLY A 212 -22.93 1.95 4.74
CA GLY A 212 -22.68 0.92 5.76
C GLY A 212 -21.22 0.46 5.80
N LEU A 213 -20.28 1.32 5.34
CA LEU A 213 -18.84 1.10 5.36
C LEU A 213 -18.19 1.99 6.42
N THR A 214 -17.05 1.57 6.94
CA THR A 214 -16.19 2.35 7.84
C THR A 214 -14.97 2.82 7.06
N LEU A 215 -14.74 4.15 7.01
CA LEU A 215 -13.50 4.72 6.49
C LEU A 215 -12.60 5.11 7.66
N HIS A 216 -11.39 4.58 7.68
CA HIS A 216 -10.34 4.92 8.64
C HIS A 216 -9.35 5.89 7.99
N LEU A 217 -9.34 7.15 8.44
CA LEU A 217 -8.36 8.17 8.08
C LEU A 217 -7.42 8.39 9.26
N LEU A 218 -6.31 7.66 9.26
CA LEU A 218 -5.35 7.71 10.36
C LEU A 218 -4.50 8.98 10.28
N PRO A 219 -4.20 9.64 11.43
CA PRO A 219 -3.20 10.70 11.44
C PRO A 219 -1.82 10.13 11.13
N ILE A 220 -0.95 10.93 10.50
CA ILE A 220 0.43 10.53 10.21
C ILE A 220 1.18 10.26 11.52
N GLY A 221 1.83 9.09 11.61
CA GLY A 221 2.44 8.56 12.83
C GLY A 221 1.44 7.88 13.78
N GLY A 222 0.15 7.93 13.49
CA GLY A 222 -0.90 7.25 14.27
C GLY A 222 -0.98 5.76 13.95
N SER A 223 -1.46 4.99 14.93
CA SER A 223 -1.65 3.54 14.81
C SER A 223 -3.05 3.13 15.27
N GLN A 224 -3.59 2.10 14.66
CA GLN A 224 -4.87 1.49 14.99
C GLN A 224 -4.80 -0.03 14.82
N ASP A 225 -5.52 -0.76 15.66
CA ASP A 225 -5.74 -2.19 15.47
C ASP A 225 -6.93 -2.41 14.52
N LEU A 226 -6.66 -3.01 13.38
CA LEU A 226 -7.63 -3.41 12.37
C LEU A 226 -7.72 -4.93 12.24
#